data_65cea2808c817d824b9c9f024e5e36c4
#
_entry.id   65cea2808c817d824b9c9f024e5e36c4
#
_cell.length_a   1.000
_cell.length_b   1.000
_cell.length_c   1.000
_cell.angle_alpha   90.00
_cell.angle_beta   90.00
_cell.angle_gamma   90.00
#
_symmetry.space_group_name_H-M   'P 1'
#
loop_
_entity.id
_entity.type
_entity.pdbx_description
1 polymer ?
#
loop_
_entity_poly.entity_id
_entity_poly.type
_entity_poly.pdbx_seq_one_letter_code
_entity_poly.pdbx_strand_id
1 'polypeptide(L)'
;MPTLKQFRYLVAIADTLHFRRAAERCHVTQPTLSAQLREMEDRLGVQLVERSRSGVVMTPVGERIVALVRVVLKDVENIMEIAKHGQYLFTDTLRLGVLHSLGPYLLPHILPDIHDQYPELKLYVREGFPGDLLHALEEGKLDLLLFPLPVQAAELATERLFRESLHVVVPADHALAAKKVIERTDLKGETILALEPGHRLHEQVRDLSQQYGAELSHDYEGTSLDTLRQMVGMGMGLSFLPALYVRAELGTDDQAIVCDIAGTAPSRTIGMVWRRRSSRDQEYSVFAEFVRGVLNRRVPEVTVLR
;
A
#
# COMPACT_ATOMS: atom_id res chain seq x y z
N MET A 1 27.91 15.10 16.78
CA MET A 1 26.74 14.29 16.38
C MET A 1 25.57 15.24 16.19
N PRO A 2 24.76 15.13 15.13
CA PRO A 2 23.55 15.92 14.96
C PRO A 2 22.52 15.69 16.07
N THR A 3 21.71 16.68 16.36
CA THR A 3 20.64 16.61 17.38
C THR A 3 19.28 16.33 16.75
N LEU A 4 18.33 15.79 17.52
CA LEU A 4 16.94 15.60 17.05
C LEU A 4 16.27 16.92 16.62
N LYS A 5 16.67 18.03 17.23
CA LYS A 5 16.18 19.35 16.85
C LYS A 5 16.67 19.75 15.46
N GLN A 6 17.95 19.48 15.14
CA GLN A 6 18.51 19.69 13.81
C GLN A 6 17.85 18.77 12.78
N PHE A 7 17.54 17.53 13.13
CA PHE A 7 16.79 16.62 12.28
C PHE A 7 15.38 17.15 11.93
N ARG A 8 14.64 17.67 12.91
CA ARG A 8 13.34 18.31 12.66
C ARG A 8 13.45 19.50 11.72
N TYR A 9 14.49 20.31 11.85
CA TYR A 9 14.74 21.44 10.96
C TYR A 9 15.03 20.99 9.53
N LEU A 10 15.84 19.95 9.34
CA LEU A 10 16.13 19.39 8.04
C LEU A 10 14.87 18.88 7.34
N VAL A 11 14.02 18.12 8.06
CA VAL A 11 12.75 17.62 7.51
C VAL A 11 11.81 18.78 7.15
N ALA A 12 11.71 19.80 7.99
CA ALA A 12 10.89 20.98 7.69
C ALA A 12 11.36 21.73 6.44
N ILE A 13 12.68 21.81 6.21
CA ILE A 13 13.25 22.38 4.98
C ILE A 13 12.91 21.51 3.77
N ALA A 14 13.07 20.19 3.88
CA ALA A 14 12.76 19.26 2.79
C ALA A 14 11.28 19.31 2.39
N ASP A 15 10.38 19.44 3.36
CA ASP A 15 8.92 19.49 3.12
C ASP A 15 8.48 20.82 2.47
N THR A 16 9.13 21.92 2.82
CA THR A 16 8.67 23.25 2.42
C THR A 16 9.49 23.84 1.26
N LEU A 17 10.69 23.34 1.06
CA LEU A 17 11.71 23.87 0.15
C LEU A 17 11.88 25.41 0.31
N HIS A 18 11.66 25.91 1.53
CA HIS A 18 11.68 27.33 1.83
C HIS A 18 12.07 27.60 3.28
N PHE A 19 13.22 28.24 3.53
CA PHE A 19 13.77 28.46 4.87
C PHE A 19 12.84 29.19 5.82
N ARG A 20 12.14 30.25 5.36
CA ARG A 20 11.22 31.01 6.20
C ARG A 20 10.02 30.17 6.64
N ARG A 21 9.38 29.44 5.70
CA ARG A 21 8.26 28.53 6.01
C ARG A 21 8.68 27.40 6.95
N ALA A 22 9.88 26.84 6.71
CA ALA A 22 10.43 25.81 7.61
C ALA A 22 10.65 26.34 9.03
N ALA A 23 11.16 27.59 9.17
CA ALA A 23 11.36 28.23 10.45
C ALA A 23 10.03 28.51 11.19
N GLU A 24 9.02 29.01 10.48
CA GLU A 24 7.66 29.23 11.00
C GLU A 24 7.07 27.91 11.50
N ARG A 25 7.20 26.82 10.72
CA ARG A 25 6.73 25.49 11.10
C ARG A 25 7.43 24.92 12.35
N CYS A 26 8.69 25.27 12.52
CA CYS A 26 9.50 24.86 13.67
C CYS A 26 9.47 25.84 14.85
N HIS A 27 8.66 26.91 14.78
CA HIS A 27 8.54 27.96 15.80
C HIS A 27 9.89 28.59 16.17
N VAL A 28 10.73 28.87 15.16
CA VAL A 28 12.03 29.51 15.33
C VAL A 28 12.22 30.62 14.30
N THR A 29 13.29 31.44 14.49
CA THR A 29 13.66 32.43 13.48
C THR A 29 14.42 31.77 12.33
N GLN A 30 14.29 32.32 11.11
CA GLN A 30 15.03 31.81 9.95
C GLN A 30 16.56 31.81 10.15
N PRO A 31 17.20 32.85 10.76
CA PRO A 31 18.63 32.80 11.08
C PRO A 31 19.01 31.62 11.98
N THR A 32 18.18 31.33 13.00
CA THR A 32 18.41 30.20 13.90
C THR A 32 18.37 28.87 13.15
N LEU A 33 17.32 28.65 12.35
CA LEU A 33 17.19 27.42 11.55
C LEU A 33 18.34 27.27 10.56
N SER A 34 18.74 28.35 9.89
CA SER A 34 19.84 28.35 8.94
C SER A 34 21.19 28.06 9.58
N ALA A 35 21.47 28.60 10.77
CA ALA A 35 22.68 28.32 11.52
C ALA A 35 22.76 26.86 11.96
N GLN A 36 21.64 26.31 12.45
CA GLN A 36 21.55 24.92 12.90
C GLN A 36 21.68 23.91 11.74
N LEU A 37 21.18 24.24 10.54
CA LEU A 37 21.43 23.43 9.35
C LEU A 37 22.92 23.42 9.00
N ARG A 38 23.59 24.58 8.96
CA ARG A 38 25.03 24.65 8.67
C ARG A 38 25.85 23.84 9.67
N GLU A 39 25.58 24.01 10.96
CA GLU A 39 26.25 23.23 11.99
C GLU A 39 26.07 21.71 11.79
N MET A 40 24.91 21.29 11.32
CA MET A 40 24.64 19.89 10.99
C MET A 40 25.43 19.43 9.77
N GLU A 41 25.46 20.23 8.69
CA GLU A 41 26.23 19.98 7.48
C GLU A 41 27.72 19.87 7.79
N ASP A 42 28.25 20.82 8.59
CA ASP A 42 29.66 20.81 9.04
C ASP A 42 30.00 19.54 9.83
N ARG A 43 29.12 19.10 10.72
CA ARG A 43 29.31 17.87 11.52
C ARG A 43 29.22 16.59 10.68
N LEU A 44 28.42 16.59 9.63
CA LEU A 44 28.29 15.45 8.73
C LEU A 44 29.32 15.46 7.60
N GLY A 45 29.98 16.60 7.36
CA GLY A 45 30.96 16.79 6.29
C GLY A 45 30.35 16.78 4.89
N VAL A 46 29.04 17.00 4.79
CA VAL A 46 28.31 17.00 3.50
C VAL A 46 27.25 18.11 3.45
N GLN A 47 27.07 18.69 2.27
CA GLN A 47 26.01 19.65 2.00
C GLN A 47 24.69 18.90 1.77
N LEU A 48 23.64 19.27 2.50
CA LEU A 48 22.32 18.65 2.42
C LEU A 48 21.35 19.47 1.58
N VAL A 49 21.57 20.79 1.50
CA VAL A 49 20.65 21.74 0.87
C VAL A 49 21.43 22.73 0.01
N GLU A 50 21.02 22.89 -1.23
CA GLU A 50 21.51 23.92 -2.14
C GLU A 50 20.60 25.14 -2.12
N ARG A 51 21.22 26.34 -2.17
CA ARG A 51 20.52 27.62 -2.29
C ARG A 51 20.82 28.22 -3.65
N SER A 52 19.80 28.45 -4.43
CA SER A 52 19.93 29.14 -5.71
C SER A 52 19.02 30.36 -5.80
N ARG A 53 19.18 31.15 -6.86
CA ARG A 53 18.27 32.27 -7.15
C ARG A 53 16.84 31.80 -7.43
N SER A 54 16.65 30.54 -7.81
CA SER A 54 15.37 29.90 -8.12
C SER A 54 14.73 29.23 -6.89
N GLY A 55 15.41 29.15 -5.73
CA GLY A 55 14.86 28.53 -4.52
C GLY A 55 15.84 27.65 -3.77
N VAL A 56 15.26 26.78 -2.96
CA VAL A 56 15.95 25.79 -2.13
C VAL A 56 15.74 24.40 -2.73
N VAL A 57 16.81 23.64 -2.91
CA VAL A 57 16.78 22.29 -3.47
C VAL A 57 17.55 21.35 -2.53
N MET A 58 17.06 20.16 -2.33
CA MET A 58 17.80 19.11 -1.59
C MET A 58 18.89 18.53 -2.48
N THR A 59 20.07 18.28 -1.92
CA THR A 59 21.10 17.50 -2.61
C THR A 59 20.69 16.00 -2.66
N PRO A 60 21.22 15.20 -3.60
CA PRO A 60 20.95 13.75 -3.61
C PRO A 60 21.31 13.04 -2.30
N VAL A 61 22.38 13.51 -1.62
CA VAL A 61 22.75 13.03 -0.27
C VAL A 61 21.76 13.53 0.76
N GLY A 62 21.29 14.78 0.63
CA GLY A 62 20.28 15.37 1.49
C GLY A 62 18.98 14.60 1.48
N GLU A 63 18.47 14.20 0.30
CA GLU A 63 17.24 13.40 0.17
C GLU A 63 17.37 12.05 0.88
N ARG A 64 18.50 11.34 0.67
CA ARG A 64 18.76 10.07 1.34
C ARG A 64 18.85 10.21 2.85
N ILE A 65 19.48 11.28 3.36
CA ILE A 65 19.57 11.55 4.80
C ILE A 65 18.19 11.94 5.36
N VAL A 66 17.39 12.73 4.65
CA VAL A 66 16.03 13.09 5.07
C VAL A 66 15.17 11.84 5.25
N ALA A 67 15.25 10.86 4.33
CA ALA A 67 14.52 9.60 4.46
C ALA A 67 14.86 8.88 5.77
N LEU A 68 16.15 8.72 6.08
CA LEU A 68 16.59 8.12 7.33
C LEU A 68 16.20 8.93 8.57
N VAL A 69 16.31 10.26 8.49
CA VAL A 69 15.94 11.17 9.59
C VAL A 69 14.45 11.08 9.94
N ARG A 70 13.58 10.90 8.94
CA ARG A 70 12.13 10.69 9.18
C ARG A 70 11.89 9.42 10.01
N VAL A 71 12.59 8.33 9.70
CA VAL A 71 12.51 7.09 10.48
C VAL A 71 12.96 7.32 11.92
N VAL A 72 14.11 7.97 12.13
CA VAL A 72 14.63 8.28 13.47
C VAL A 72 13.67 9.14 14.28
N LEU A 73 13.11 10.18 13.68
CA LEU A 73 12.15 11.06 14.37
C LEU A 73 10.88 10.29 14.75
N LYS A 74 10.41 9.40 13.90
CA LYS A 74 9.26 8.54 14.19
C LYS A 74 9.55 7.57 15.34
N ASP A 75 10.74 6.96 15.38
CA ASP A 75 11.12 6.08 16.47
C ASP A 75 11.21 6.83 17.81
N VAL A 76 11.67 8.08 17.80
CA VAL A 76 11.63 8.94 19.01
C VAL A 76 10.20 9.25 19.46
N GLU A 77 9.29 9.54 18.54
CA GLU A 77 7.87 9.70 18.87
C GLU A 77 7.31 8.42 19.50
N ASN A 78 7.59 7.25 18.90
CA ASN A 78 7.19 5.95 19.45
C ASN A 78 7.72 5.70 20.86
N ILE A 79 8.99 6.06 21.15
CA ILE A 79 9.56 5.98 22.51
C ILE A 79 8.74 6.84 23.50
N MET A 80 8.39 8.05 23.10
CA MET A 80 7.61 8.95 23.96
C MET A 80 6.17 8.43 24.16
N GLU A 81 5.60 7.81 23.15
CA GLU A 81 4.28 7.17 23.21
C GLU A 81 4.28 5.96 24.16
N ILE A 82 5.24 5.06 24.02
CA ILE A 82 5.43 3.92 24.93
C ILE A 82 5.59 4.40 26.38
N ALA A 83 6.36 5.47 26.59
CA ALA A 83 6.57 6.03 27.92
C ALA A 83 5.31 6.65 28.54
N LYS A 84 4.39 7.17 27.71
CA LYS A 84 3.13 7.77 28.15
C LYS A 84 2.04 6.75 28.44
N HIS A 85 1.97 5.67 27.66
CA HIS A 85 0.81 4.76 27.65
C HIS A 85 1.10 3.38 28.21
N GLY A 86 2.29 3.12 28.73
CA GLY A 86 2.76 1.91 29.41
C GLY A 86 1.79 0.71 29.37
N GLN A 87 1.79 -0.11 28.32
CA GLN A 87 1.05 -1.35 28.11
C GLN A 87 -0.28 -1.33 27.34
N TYR A 88 -0.80 -0.20 26.89
CA TYR A 88 -2.01 -0.22 26.06
C TYR A 88 -1.64 -0.31 24.58
N LEU A 89 -2.00 -1.43 23.94
CA LEU A 89 -1.91 -1.60 22.49
C LEU A 89 -2.95 -0.70 21.80
N PHE A 90 -2.58 -0.10 20.68
CA PHE A 90 -3.53 0.64 19.82
C PHE A 90 -4.18 1.89 20.41
N THR A 91 -3.45 2.68 21.21
CA THR A 91 -3.95 3.96 21.75
C THR A 91 -3.63 5.17 20.87
N ASP A 92 -2.83 5.00 19.82
CA ASP A 92 -2.31 6.05 18.95
C ASP A 92 -2.78 5.96 17.51
N THR A 93 -2.37 6.93 16.69
CA THR A 93 -2.64 6.91 15.25
C THR A 93 -1.82 5.83 14.56
N LEU A 94 -2.49 4.90 13.89
CA LEU A 94 -1.91 3.94 12.96
C LEU A 94 -2.10 4.44 11.53
N ARG A 95 -0.99 4.72 10.83
CA ARG A 95 -1.01 5.15 9.43
C ARG A 95 -0.88 3.94 8.53
N LEU A 96 -2.02 3.53 7.98
CA LEU A 96 -2.17 2.35 7.15
C LEU A 96 -2.13 2.71 5.67
N GLY A 97 -1.23 2.10 4.91
CA GLY A 97 -1.24 2.16 3.45
C GLY A 97 -1.91 0.92 2.85
N VAL A 98 -2.65 1.10 1.78
CA VAL A 98 -3.33 0.01 1.09
C VAL A 98 -3.43 0.30 -0.41
N LEU A 99 -3.45 -0.76 -1.25
CA LEU A 99 -3.60 -0.60 -2.69
C LEU A 99 -5.06 -0.27 -3.07
N HIS A 100 -5.25 0.51 -4.14
CA HIS A 100 -6.57 0.81 -4.72
C HIS A 100 -7.36 -0.46 -5.08
N SER A 101 -6.68 -1.55 -5.50
CA SER A 101 -7.32 -2.83 -5.83
C SER A 101 -7.62 -3.70 -4.61
N LEU A 102 -7.41 -3.21 -3.39
CA LEU A 102 -7.58 -3.95 -2.15
C LEU A 102 -8.37 -3.15 -1.10
N GLY A 103 -8.00 -1.89 -0.88
CA GLY A 103 -8.53 -1.05 0.20
C GLY A 103 -10.05 -0.99 0.24
N PRO A 104 -10.72 -0.56 -0.84
CA PRO A 104 -12.18 -0.40 -0.87
C PRO A 104 -12.94 -1.70 -0.57
N TYR A 105 -12.35 -2.85 -0.88
CA TYR A 105 -13.01 -4.16 -0.79
C TYR A 105 -12.64 -4.94 0.47
N LEU A 106 -11.52 -4.61 1.14
CA LEU A 106 -11.08 -5.26 2.37
C LEU A 106 -11.48 -4.46 3.61
N LEU A 107 -11.24 -3.13 3.61
CA LEU A 107 -11.42 -2.29 4.78
C LEU A 107 -12.84 -2.30 5.36
N PRO A 108 -13.92 -2.31 4.56
CA PRO A 108 -15.28 -2.38 5.10
C PRO A 108 -15.55 -3.62 5.95
N HIS A 109 -14.80 -4.70 5.74
CA HIS A 109 -14.94 -5.93 6.51
C HIS A 109 -14.19 -5.91 7.85
N ILE A 110 -13.09 -5.16 7.95
CA ILE A 110 -12.23 -5.16 9.13
C ILE A 110 -12.39 -3.91 10.00
N LEU A 111 -12.70 -2.74 9.42
CA LEU A 111 -12.79 -1.48 10.17
C LEU A 111 -13.83 -1.48 11.29
N PRO A 112 -15.05 -2.02 11.12
CA PRO A 112 -16.04 -2.05 12.18
C PRO A 112 -15.53 -2.80 13.42
N ASP A 113 -14.96 -4.01 13.22
CA ASP A 113 -14.43 -4.81 14.33
C ASP A 113 -13.19 -4.16 14.97
N ILE A 114 -12.35 -3.45 14.18
CA ILE A 114 -11.22 -2.68 14.71
C ILE A 114 -11.73 -1.56 15.62
N HIS A 115 -12.74 -0.81 15.18
CA HIS A 115 -13.31 0.29 15.95
C HIS A 115 -13.95 -0.21 17.26
N ASP A 116 -14.66 -1.32 17.20
CA ASP A 116 -15.31 -1.93 18.38
C ASP A 116 -14.27 -2.46 19.39
N GLN A 117 -13.20 -3.09 18.90
CA GLN A 117 -12.18 -3.68 19.76
C GLN A 117 -11.17 -2.66 20.30
N TYR A 118 -10.85 -1.62 19.50
CA TYR A 118 -9.84 -0.61 19.80
C TYR A 118 -10.40 0.82 19.60
N PRO A 119 -11.33 1.29 20.45
CA PRO A 119 -12.02 2.58 20.25
C PRO A 119 -11.09 3.79 20.30
N GLU A 120 -9.95 3.67 20.99
CA GLU A 120 -8.95 4.73 21.09
C GLU A 120 -7.99 4.78 19.87
N LEU A 121 -7.97 3.74 19.03
CA LEU A 121 -7.13 3.67 17.84
C LEU A 121 -7.61 4.68 16.78
N LYS A 122 -6.77 5.64 16.45
CA LYS A 122 -6.99 6.52 15.31
C LYS A 122 -6.37 5.89 14.07
N LEU A 123 -7.21 5.41 13.16
CA LEU A 123 -6.74 4.85 11.91
C LEU A 123 -6.71 5.92 10.82
N TYR A 124 -5.53 6.23 10.30
CA TYR A 124 -5.36 7.02 9.08
C TYR A 124 -5.08 6.07 7.92
N VAL A 125 -5.96 6.06 6.93
CA VAL A 125 -5.81 5.20 5.74
C VAL A 125 -5.38 6.03 4.54
N ARG A 126 -4.37 5.54 3.82
CA ARG A 126 -3.92 6.09 2.54
C ARG A 126 -3.93 5.00 1.48
N GLU A 127 -4.66 5.25 0.41
CA GLU A 127 -4.57 4.45 -0.81
C GLU A 127 -3.47 4.99 -1.74
N GLY A 128 -2.86 4.08 -2.49
CA GLY A 128 -1.80 4.48 -3.41
C GLY A 128 -1.26 3.35 -4.28
N PHE A 129 -0.32 3.71 -5.17
CA PHE A 129 0.44 2.76 -5.95
C PHE A 129 1.48 2.03 -5.11
N PRO A 130 1.86 0.79 -5.50
CA PRO A 130 2.82 -0.02 -4.75
C PRO A 130 4.12 0.69 -4.42
N GLY A 131 4.74 1.35 -5.41
CA GLY A 131 6.01 2.07 -5.22
C GLY A 131 5.89 3.22 -4.23
N ASP A 132 4.84 4.02 -4.35
CA ASP A 132 4.61 5.18 -3.47
C ASP A 132 4.34 4.76 -2.02
N LEU A 133 3.57 3.67 -1.84
CA LEU A 133 3.27 3.14 -0.51
C LEU A 133 4.52 2.57 0.16
N LEU A 134 5.34 1.80 -0.57
CA LEU A 134 6.60 1.27 -0.04
C LEU A 134 7.56 2.40 0.32
N HIS A 135 7.71 3.40 -0.56
CA HIS A 135 8.54 4.57 -0.28
C HIS A 135 8.03 5.36 0.95
N ALA A 136 6.72 5.57 1.05
CA ALA A 136 6.11 6.24 2.21
C ALA A 136 6.29 5.44 3.52
N LEU A 137 6.29 4.10 3.44
CA LEU A 137 6.59 3.23 4.57
C LEU A 137 8.06 3.36 4.99
N GLU A 138 8.99 3.33 4.06
CA GLU A 138 10.43 3.48 4.31
C GLU A 138 10.75 4.85 4.91
N GLU A 139 10.13 5.91 4.41
CA GLU A 139 10.27 7.26 4.94
C GLU A 139 9.58 7.50 6.31
N GLY A 140 8.85 6.51 6.84
CA GLY A 140 8.09 6.65 8.10
C GLY A 140 6.84 7.53 8.01
N LYS A 141 6.37 7.84 6.80
CA LYS A 141 5.08 8.52 6.56
C LYS A 141 3.90 7.58 6.79
N LEU A 142 4.11 6.27 6.56
CA LEU A 142 3.20 5.19 6.89
C LEU A 142 3.85 4.27 7.92
N ASP A 143 3.02 3.61 8.70
CA ASP A 143 3.42 2.69 9.76
C ASP A 143 3.33 1.24 9.30
N LEU A 144 2.30 0.92 8.53
CA LEU A 144 1.90 -0.42 8.13
C LEU A 144 1.29 -0.40 6.74
N LEU A 145 1.51 -1.45 5.94
CA LEU A 145 0.81 -1.66 4.67
C LEU A 145 -0.01 -2.96 4.71
N LEU A 146 -1.19 -2.94 4.08
CA LEU A 146 -1.87 -4.15 3.61
C LEU A 146 -1.49 -4.32 2.14
N PHE A 147 -0.75 -5.38 1.81
CA PHE A 147 0.00 -5.42 0.57
C PHE A 147 0.12 -6.84 -0.01
N PRO A 148 0.15 -6.99 -1.35
CA PRO A 148 0.45 -8.27 -1.98
C PRO A 148 1.88 -8.71 -1.72
N LEU A 149 2.05 -9.96 -1.31
CA LEU A 149 3.33 -10.59 -1.07
C LEU A 149 3.77 -11.45 -2.29
N PRO A 150 5.06 -11.66 -2.49
CA PRO A 150 6.19 -11.25 -1.66
C PRO A 150 6.63 -9.80 -1.88
N VAL A 151 7.22 -9.19 -0.84
CA VAL A 151 7.96 -7.94 -0.93
C VAL A 151 9.45 -8.25 -0.72
N GLN A 152 10.28 -7.83 -1.67
CA GLN A 152 11.72 -8.05 -1.63
C GLN A 152 12.42 -6.80 -1.09
N ALA A 153 12.48 -6.67 0.25
CA ALA A 153 13.22 -5.61 0.91
C ALA A 153 13.74 -6.10 2.26
N ALA A 154 15.05 -6.08 2.47
CA ALA A 154 15.69 -6.60 3.68
C ALA A 154 15.28 -5.87 4.97
N GLU A 155 14.99 -4.56 4.84
CA GLU A 155 14.61 -3.69 5.96
C GLU A 155 13.10 -3.78 6.31
N LEU A 156 12.32 -4.56 5.56
CA LEU A 156 10.90 -4.75 5.82
C LEU A 156 10.64 -6.12 6.47
N ALA A 157 9.70 -6.14 7.39
CA ALA A 157 9.09 -7.33 7.93
C ALA A 157 7.75 -7.57 7.23
N THR A 158 7.40 -8.83 7.06
CA THR A 158 6.14 -9.21 6.41
C THR A 158 5.46 -10.30 7.19
N GLU A 159 4.14 -10.25 7.27
CA GLU A 159 3.32 -11.28 7.86
C GLU A 159 2.13 -11.59 6.94
N ARG A 160 1.92 -12.87 6.65
CA ARG A 160 0.85 -13.30 5.75
C ARG A 160 -0.49 -13.18 6.47
N LEU A 161 -1.51 -12.71 5.78
CA LEU A 161 -2.87 -12.65 6.31
C LEU A 161 -3.78 -13.68 5.64
N PHE A 162 -3.90 -13.58 4.32
CA PHE A 162 -4.80 -14.44 3.57
C PHE A 162 -4.35 -14.60 2.11
N ARG A 163 -4.94 -15.60 1.46
CA ARG A 163 -4.89 -15.81 0.02
C ARG A 163 -6.24 -15.48 -0.58
N GLU A 164 -6.24 -14.70 -1.66
CA GLU A 164 -7.40 -14.28 -2.41
C GLU A 164 -7.33 -14.83 -3.84
N SER A 165 -8.38 -15.53 -4.27
CA SER A 165 -8.49 -16.05 -5.63
C SER A 165 -8.70 -14.93 -6.64
N LEU A 166 -8.24 -15.14 -7.87
CA LEU A 166 -8.57 -14.33 -9.03
C LEU A 166 -9.55 -15.12 -9.91
N HIS A 167 -10.68 -14.51 -10.19
CA HIS A 167 -11.73 -15.07 -11.04
C HIS A 167 -11.63 -14.48 -12.43
N VAL A 168 -11.96 -15.26 -13.46
CA VAL A 168 -12.11 -14.73 -14.82
C VAL A 168 -13.49 -14.09 -14.91
N VAL A 169 -13.53 -12.87 -15.41
CA VAL A 169 -14.77 -12.14 -15.68
C VAL A 169 -14.89 -11.92 -17.16
N VAL A 170 -16.02 -12.31 -17.72
CA VAL A 170 -16.32 -12.31 -19.15
C VAL A 170 -17.58 -11.50 -19.45
N PRO A 171 -17.75 -10.93 -20.66
CA PRO A 171 -19.02 -10.31 -21.07
C PRO A 171 -20.17 -11.32 -20.98
N ALA A 172 -21.40 -10.87 -20.69
CA ALA A 172 -22.56 -11.75 -20.56
C ALA A 172 -22.92 -12.51 -21.84
N ASP A 173 -22.62 -11.95 -22.99
CA ASP A 173 -22.84 -12.54 -24.32
C ASP A 173 -21.64 -13.37 -24.84
N HIS A 174 -20.57 -13.46 -24.05
CA HIS A 174 -19.39 -14.23 -24.42
C HIS A 174 -19.64 -15.74 -24.35
N ALA A 175 -19.03 -16.51 -25.25
CA ALA A 175 -19.21 -17.99 -25.29
C ALA A 175 -18.84 -18.67 -23.96
N LEU A 176 -17.87 -18.14 -23.23
CA LEU A 176 -17.45 -18.64 -21.92
C LEU A 176 -18.45 -18.34 -20.80
N ALA A 177 -19.35 -17.37 -20.94
CA ALA A 177 -20.34 -17.02 -19.93
C ALA A 177 -21.31 -18.17 -19.60
N ALA A 178 -21.55 -19.05 -20.59
CA ALA A 178 -22.35 -20.26 -20.38
C ALA A 178 -21.64 -21.34 -19.53
N LYS A 179 -20.32 -21.24 -19.40
CA LYS A 179 -19.48 -22.15 -18.61
C LYS A 179 -19.22 -21.51 -17.26
N LYS A 180 -19.84 -21.98 -16.19
CA LYS A 180 -19.52 -21.52 -14.82
C LYS A 180 -18.09 -21.82 -14.40
N VAL A 181 -17.51 -22.90 -14.95
CA VAL A 181 -16.13 -23.33 -14.75
C VAL A 181 -15.49 -23.47 -16.11
N ILE A 182 -14.37 -22.78 -16.33
CA ILE A 182 -13.59 -22.78 -17.58
C ILE A 182 -12.26 -23.48 -17.40
N GLU A 183 -11.80 -24.13 -18.46
CA GLU A 183 -10.44 -24.68 -18.50
C GLU A 183 -9.43 -23.58 -18.85
N ARG A 184 -8.19 -23.74 -18.41
CA ARG A 184 -7.10 -22.78 -18.73
C ARG A 184 -6.88 -22.65 -20.24
N THR A 185 -7.13 -23.72 -20.99
CA THR A 185 -7.04 -23.76 -22.44
C THR A 185 -8.14 -22.96 -23.15
N ASP A 186 -9.27 -22.71 -22.48
CA ASP A 186 -10.37 -21.89 -23.00
C ASP A 186 -9.95 -20.42 -23.14
N LEU A 187 -8.92 -19.99 -22.43
CA LEU A 187 -8.40 -18.62 -22.47
C LEU A 187 -7.40 -18.37 -23.61
N LYS A 188 -7.00 -19.42 -24.34
CA LYS A 188 -6.04 -19.29 -25.40
C LYS A 188 -6.55 -18.39 -26.54
N GLY A 189 -5.80 -17.32 -26.82
CA GLY A 189 -6.15 -16.34 -27.86
C GLY A 189 -7.23 -15.34 -27.45
N GLU A 190 -7.75 -15.43 -26.21
CA GLU A 190 -8.65 -14.44 -25.67
C GLU A 190 -7.93 -13.14 -25.32
N THR A 191 -8.60 -12.00 -25.51
CA THR A 191 -8.07 -10.69 -25.14
C THR A 191 -8.32 -10.43 -23.64
N ILE A 192 -7.25 -10.18 -22.88
CA ILE A 192 -7.31 -9.89 -21.44
C ILE A 192 -7.06 -8.41 -21.20
N LEU A 193 -7.98 -7.76 -20.53
CA LEU A 193 -7.85 -6.40 -20.03
C LEU A 193 -7.18 -6.41 -18.65
N ALA A 194 -6.29 -5.45 -18.39
CA ALA A 194 -5.61 -5.30 -17.11
C ALA A 194 -5.63 -3.84 -16.65
N LEU A 195 -5.32 -3.62 -15.38
CA LEU A 195 -5.01 -2.28 -14.88
C LEU A 195 -3.75 -1.75 -15.57
N GLU A 196 -3.50 -0.44 -15.50
CA GLU A 196 -2.28 0.17 -16.05
C GLU A 196 -1.01 -0.40 -15.40
N PRO A 197 0.15 -0.29 -16.09
CA PRO A 197 1.45 -0.63 -15.51
C PRO A 197 1.72 0.13 -14.20
N GLY A 198 2.40 -0.54 -13.25
CA GLY A 198 2.62 -0.01 -11.90
C GLY A 198 1.69 -0.60 -10.84
N HIS A 199 0.57 -1.19 -11.23
CA HIS A 199 -0.24 -2.00 -10.33
C HIS A 199 0.34 -3.43 -10.20
N ARG A 200 0.44 -3.94 -8.98
CA ARG A 200 0.85 -5.36 -8.76
C ARG A 200 -0.09 -6.36 -9.43
N LEU A 201 -1.36 -6.03 -9.52
CA LEU A 201 -2.33 -6.86 -10.22
C LEU A 201 -2.09 -6.89 -11.73
N HIS A 202 -1.61 -5.78 -12.34
CA HIS A 202 -1.21 -5.77 -13.75
C HIS A 202 -0.12 -6.82 -14.03
N GLU A 203 0.96 -6.81 -13.25
CA GLU A 203 2.05 -7.78 -13.40
C GLU A 203 1.53 -9.21 -13.32
N GLN A 204 0.65 -9.49 -12.35
CA GLN A 204 0.08 -10.80 -12.15
C GLN A 204 -0.84 -11.22 -13.30
N VAL A 205 -1.69 -10.32 -13.79
CA VAL A 205 -2.59 -10.58 -14.93
C VAL A 205 -1.79 -10.81 -16.20
N ARG A 206 -0.75 -10.02 -16.45
CA ARG A 206 0.17 -10.22 -17.58
C ARG A 206 0.82 -11.62 -17.56
N ASP A 207 1.33 -12.03 -16.40
CA ASP A 207 1.99 -13.33 -16.24
C ASP A 207 0.98 -14.49 -16.44
N LEU A 208 -0.26 -14.34 -15.94
CA LEU A 208 -1.34 -15.30 -16.17
C LEU A 208 -1.77 -15.37 -17.63
N SER A 209 -1.89 -14.22 -18.31
CA SER A 209 -2.21 -14.17 -19.75
C SER A 209 -1.17 -14.93 -20.55
N GLN A 210 0.11 -14.68 -20.30
CA GLN A 210 1.20 -15.41 -20.96
C GLN A 210 1.14 -16.92 -20.65
N GLN A 211 0.91 -17.30 -19.40
CA GLN A 211 0.83 -18.70 -18.99
C GLN A 211 -0.32 -19.46 -19.65
N TYR A 212 -1.45 -18.79 -19.89
CA TYR A 212 -2.65 -19.42 -20.48
C TYR A 212 -2.75 -19.22 -22.00
N GLY A 213 -1.77 -18.53 -22.60
CA GLY A 213 -1.74 -18.26 -24.04
C GLY A 213 -2.80 -17.26 -24.49
N ALA A 214 -3.23 -16.40 -23.59
CA ALA A 214 -4.13 -15.28 -23.83
C ALA A 214 -3.32 -14.03 -24.23
N GLU A 215 -3.96 -13.07 -24.89
CA GLU A 215 -3.35 -11.83 -25.36
C GLU A 215 -3.69 -10.68 -24.39
N LEU A 216 -2.66 -10.04 -23.82
CA LEU A 216 -2.88 -8.84 -22.99
C LEU A 216 -3.21 -7.67 -23.91
N SER A 217 -4.33 -6.98 -23.66
CA SER A 217 -4.71 -5.79 -24.40
C SER A 217 -3.71 -4.64 -24.14
N HIS A 218 -3.33 -3.96 -25.21
CA HIS A 218 -2.53 -2.73 -25.18
C HIS A 218 -3.35 -1.49 -25.52
N ASP A 219 -4.62 -1.68 -25.89
CA ASP A 219 -5.50 -0.59 -26.32
C ASP A 219 -6.27 0.07 -25.15
N TYR A 220 -6.14 -0.54 -23.95
CA TYR A 220 -6.81 -0.05 -22.75
C TYR A 220 -5.94 -0.28 -21.50
N GLU A 221 -5.74 0.78 -20.76
CA GLU A 221 -5.08 0.78 -19.46
C GLU A 221 -6.01 1.45 -18.43
N GLY A 222 -6.62 0.65 -17.55
CA GLY A 222 -7.54 1.14 -16.52
C GLY A 222 -6.83 1.45 -15.21
N THR A 223 -7.32 2.47 -14.51
CA THR A 223 -6.82 2.85 -13.19
C THR A 223 -7.59 2.24 -12.03
N SER A 224 -8.81 1.73 -12.28
CA SER A 224 -9.68 1.13 -11.27
C SER A 224 -10.29 -0.19 -11.73
N LEU A 225 -10.63 -1.04 -10.78
CA LEU A 225 -11.31 -2.30 -11.05
C LEU A 225 -12.73 -2.08 -11.60
N ASP A 226 -13.39 -0.99 -11.21
CA ASP A 226 -14.75 -0.64 -11.70
C ASP A 226 -14.74 -0.31 -13.18
N THR A 227 -13.79 0.53 -13.62
CA THR A 227 -13.65 0.83 -15.05
C THR A 227 -13.30 -0.43 -15.84
N LEU A 228 -12.41 -1.27 -15.30
CA LEU A 228 -12.02 -2.53 -15.91
C LEU A 228 -13.25 -3.46 -16.09
N ARG A 229 -14.10 -3.59 -15.06
CA ARG A 229 -15.36 -4.34 -15.12
C ARG A 229 -16.30 -3.81 -16.19
N GLN A 230 -16.47 -2.47 -16.25
CA GLN A 230 -17.32 -1.85 -17.28
C GLN A 230 -16.84 -2.14 -18.69
N MET A 231 -15.53 -2.11 -18.93
CA MET A 231 -14.95 -2.45 -20.23
C MET A 231 -15.17 -3.93 -20.60
N VAL A 232 -15.07 -4.82 -19.61
CA VAL A 232 -15.46 -6.24 -19.82
C VAL A 232 -16.93 -6.32 -20.20
N GLY A 233 -17.84 -5.68 -19.45
CA GLY A 233 -19.28 -5.69 -19.76
C GLY A 233 -19.63 -5.12 -21.15
N MET A 234 -18.80 -4.23 -21.70
CA MET A 234 -18.93 -3.69 -23.06
C MET A 234 -18.35 -4.61 -24.15
N GLY A 235 -17.83 -5.78 -23.79
CA GLY A 235 -17.30 -6.75 -24.78
C GLY A 235 -15.88 -6.45 -25.27
N MET A 236 -15.12 -5.58 -24.58
CA MET A 236 -13.76 -5.23 -25.01
C MET A 236 -12.73 -6.32 -24.72
N GLY A 237 -13.04 -7.31 -23.90
CA GLY A 237 -12.18 -8.42 -23.51
C GLY A 237 -12.61 -9.03 -22.19
N LEU A 238 -11.79 -9.93 -21.68
CA LEU A 238 -11.96 -10.57 -20.37
C LEU A 238 -11.02 -9.96 -19.35
N SER A 239 -11.21 -10.23 -18.06
CA SER A 239 -10.25 -9.82 -17.04
C SER A 239 -10.13 -10.82 -15.90
N PHE A 240 -9.03 -10.75 -15.13
CA PHE A 240 -8.85 -11.45 -13.86
C PHE A 240 -9.13 -10.48 -12.71
N LEU A 241 -10.22 -10.70 -11.98
CA LEU A 241 -10.63 -9.83 -10.88
C LEU A 241 -10.53 -10.54 -9.53
N PRO A 242 -10.09 -9.83 -8.46
CA PRO A 242 -9.95 -10.39 -7.12
C PRO A 242 -11.29 -10.78 -6.49
N ALA A 243 -11.31 -11.85 -5.69
CA ALA A 243 -12.53 -12.36 -5.07
C ALA A 243 -13.26 -11.34 -4.19
N LEU A 244 -12.54 -10.49 -3.46
CA LEU A 244 -13.16 -9.43 -2.66
C LEU A 244 -13.89 -8.40 -3.54
N TYR A 245 -13.31 -8.05 -4.68
CA TYR A 245 -13.95 -7.18 -5.67
C TYR A 245 -15.20 -7.86 -6.26
N VAL A 246 -15.06 -9.11 -6.70
CA VAL A 246 -16.16 -9.90 -7.27
C VAL A 246 -17.34 -9.98 -6.30
N ARG A 247 -17.07 -10.22 -5.04
CA ARG A 247 -18.09 -10.24 -3.98
C ARG A 247 -18.81 -8.89 -3.84
N ALA A 248 -18.05 -7.79 -3.86
CA ALA A 248 -18.60 -6.46 -3.63
C ALA A 248 -19.45 -5.95 -4.82
N GLU A 249 -19.00 -6.20 -6.06
CA GLU A 249 -19.46 -5.44 -7.23
C GLU A 249 -20.15 -6.31 -8.32
N LEU A 250 -19.94 -7.63 -8.29
CA LEU A 250 -20.45 -8.50 -9.37
C LEU A 250 -21.65 -9.37 -8.96
N GLY A 251 -22.09 -9.32 -7.69
CA GLY A 251 -23.20 -10.14 -7.20
C GLY A 251 -24.55 -9.89 -7.89
N THR A 252 -24.75 -8.72 -8.50
CA THR A 252 -25.97 -8.30 -9.18
C THR A 252 -25.72 -7.72 -10.58
N ASP A 253 -24.53 -7.97 -11.14
CA ASP A 253 -24.14 -7.44 -12.45
C ASP A 253 -24.66 -8.37 -13.57
N ASP A 254 -25.50 -7.85 -14.45
CA ASP A 254 -26.04 -8.61 -15.58
C ASP A 254 -25.16 -8.53 -16.85
N GLN A 255 -24.14 -7.67 -16.86
CA GLN A 255 -23.29 -7.44 -18.03
C GLN A 255 -21.98 -8.20 -17.99
N ALA A 256 -21.51 -8.56 -16.80
CA ALA A 256 -20.24 -9.23 -16.59
C ALA A 256 -20.44 -10.50 -15.74
N ILE A 257 -20.04 -11.64 -16.27
CA ILE A 257 -20.24 -12.96 -15.67
C ILE A 257 -18.93 -13.46 -15.08
N VAL A 258 -18.99 -13.97 -13.88
CA VAL A 258 -17.85 -14.57 -13.17
C VAL A 258 -17.74 -16.04 -13.53
N CYS A 259 -16.55 -16.44 -13.97
CA CYS A 259 -16.21 -17.84 -14.24
C CYS A 259 -15.06 -18.29 -13.34
N ASP A 260 -15.19 -19.46 -12.76
CA ASP A 260 -14.11 -20.12 -12.04
C ASP A 260 -13.19 -20.86 -13.01
N ILE A 261 -11.91 -21.02 -12.62
CA ILE A 261 -10.95 -21.80 -13.41
C ILE A 261 -10.86 -23.20 -12.80
N ALA A 262 -10.94 -24.20 -13.66
CA ALA A 262 -10.79 -25.59 -13.26
C ALA A 262 -9.42 -25.87 -12.61
N GLY A 263 -9.44 -26.66 -11.54
CA GLY A 263 -8.23 -27.00 -10.78
C GLY A 263 -7.84 -25.90 -9.77
N THR A 264 -6.53 -25.61 -9.71
CA THR A 264 -6.04 -24.56 -8.79
C THR A 264 -6.25 -23.18 -9.40
N ALA A 265 -7.15 -22.41 -8.79
CA ALA A 265 -7.40 -21.03 -9.20
C ALA A 265 -6.14 -20.16 -8.98
N PRO A 266 -5.83 -19.24 -9.90
CA PRO A 266 -4.82 -18.22 -9.67
C PRO A 266 -5.19 -17.39 -8.44
N SER A 267 -4.19 -16.95 -7.68
CA SER A 267 -4.46 -16.25 -6.42
C SER A 267 -3.32 -15.30 -6.09
N ARG A 268 -3.63 -14.30 -5.27
CA ARG A 268 -2.64 -13.42 -4.66
C ARG A 268 -2.61 -13.63 -3.14
N THR A 269 -1.42 -13.56 -2.56
CA THR A 269 -1.27 -13.54 -1.10
C THR A 269 -1.23 -12.11 -0.62
N ILE A 270 -2.09 -11.77 0.31
CA ILE A 270 -2.11 -10.48 0.98
C ILE A 270 -1.52 -10.64 2.37
N GLY A 271 -0.69 -9.70 2.75
CA GLY A 271 -0.07 -9.64 4.07
C GLY A 271 0.08 -8.24 4.60
N MET A 272 0.60 -8.15 5.79
CA MET A 272 1.05 -6.92 6.41
C MET A 272 2.53 -6.72 6.13
N VAL A 273 2.92 -5.46 5.93
CA VAL A 273 4.32 -5.07 5.68
C VAL A 273 4.64 -3.85 6.54
N TRP A 274 5.74 -3.91 7.28
CA TRP A 274 6.21 -2.81 8.12
C TRP A 274 7.74 -2.76 8.19
N ARG A 275 8.30 -1.70 8.73
CA ARG A 275 9.76 -1.60 8.94
C ARG A 275 10.21 -2.60 10.01
N ARG A 276 11.17 -3.45 9.70
CA ARG A 276 11.70 -4.53 10.57
C ARG A 276 12.16 -4.05 11.96
N ARG A 277 12.63 -2.81 12.04
CA ARG A 277 13.08 -2.19 13.30
C ARG A 277 12.01 -1.30 13.96
N SER A 278 10.73 -1.54 13.66
CA SER A 278 9.66 -0.82 14.32
C SER A 278 9.58 -1.22 15.79
N SER A 279 9.44 -0.24 16.68
CA SER A 279 9.14 -0.48 18.09
C SER A 279 7.73 -1.07 18.32
N ARG A 280 6.86 -1.02 17.30
CA ARG A 280 5.49 -1.54 17.30
C ARG A 280 5.37 -2.95 16.68
N ASP A 281 6.46 -3.68 16.51
CA ASP A 281 6.49 -5.01 15.88
C ASP A 281 5.52 -5.99 16.55
N GLN A 282 5.51 -6.05 17.89
CA GLN A 282 4.58 -6.89 18.65
C GLN A 282 3.12 -6.46 18.44
N GLU A 283 2.87 -5.16 18.38
CA GLU A 283 1.53 -4.61 18.15
C GLU A 283 1.01 -5.01 16.74
N TYR A 284 1.86 -4.99 15.72
CA TYR A 284 1.49 -5.41 14.37
C TYR A 284 1.18 -6.91 14.29
N SER A 285 1.93 -7.74 15.01
CA SER A 285 1.62 -9.17 15.08
C SER A 285 0.26 -9.44 15.74
N VAL A 286 -0.08 -8.73 16.82
CA VAL A 286 -1.41 -8.78 17.45
C VAL A 286 -2.50 -8.30 16.49
N PHE A 287 -2.22 -7.23 15.75
CA PHE A 287 -3.14 -6.70 14.74
C PHE A 287 -3.36 -7.70 13.59
N ALA A 288 -2.32 -8.41 13.15
CA ALA A 288 -2.42 -9.44 12.14
C ALA A 288 -3.34 -10.59 12.58
N GLU A 289 -3.18 -11.07 13.82
CA GLU A 289 -4.05 -12.12 14.39
C GLU A 289 -5.51 -11.65 14.50
N PHE A 290 -5.71 -10.40 14.91
CA PHE A 290 -7.04 -9.81 14.97
C PHE A 290 -7.68 -9.77 13.57
N VAL A 291 -6.98 -9.26 12.56
CA VAL A 291 -7.46 -9.20 11.18
C VAL A 291 -7.78 -10.59 10.63
N ARG A 292 -6.92 -11.59 10.86
CA ARG A 292 -7.18 -12.99 10.50
C ARG A 292 -8.46 -13.51 11.14
N GLY A 293 -8.67 -13.21 12.41
CA GLY A 293 -9.88 -13.59 13.14
C GLY A 293 -11.15 -13.00 12.53
N VAL A 294 -11.11 -11.73 12.13
CA VAL A 294 -12.24 -11.06 11.46
C VAL A 294 -12.50 -11.67 10.09
N LEU A 295 -11.46 -11.84 9.27
CA LEU A 295 -11.58 -12.41 7.92
C LEU A 295 -12.16 -13.82 7.96
N ASN A 296 -11.70 -14.66 8.87
CA ASN A 296 -12.20 -16.03 9.02
C ASN A 296 -13.69 -16.09 9.36
N ARG A 297 -14.22 -15.07 10.04
CA ARG A 297 -15.65 -15.00 10.39
C ARG A 297 -16.52 -14.38 9.32
N ARG A 298 -16.00 -13.35 8.61
CA ARG A 298 -16.81 -12.48 7.76
C ARG A 298 -16.58 -12.62 6.27
N VAL A 299 -15.46 -13.22 5.85
CA VAL A 299 -15.02 -13.20 4.44
C VAL A 299 -14.63 -14.62 4.00
N PRO A 300 -15.65 -15.49 3.73
CA PRO A 300 -15.41 -16.88 3.31
C PRO A 300 -14.74 -17.01 1.93
N GLU A 301 -14.70 -15.93 1.15
CA GLU A 301 -14.09 -15.89 -0.18
C GLU A 301 -12.56 -15.89 -0.15
N VAL A 302 -11.97 -15.68 1.02
CA VAL A 302 -10.51 -15.72 1.17
C VAL A 302 -10.07 -16.90 2.02
N THR A 303 -8.88 -17.41 1.77
CA THR A 303 -8.25 -18.43 2.60
C THR A 303 -7.31 -17.77 3.59
N VAL A 304 -7.65 -17.74 4.87
CA VAL A 304 -6.79 -17.16 5.92
C VAL A 304 -5.53 -18.03 6.07
N LEU A 305 -4.38 -17.36 6.15
CA LEU A 305 -3.05 -17.98 6.29
C LEU A 305 -2.53 -17.79 7.73
N ARG A 306 -1.85 -18.81 8.23
CA ARG A 306 -1.16 -18.78 9.52
C ARG A 306 0.34 -18.71 9.33
#